data_eb992e49237558e33513bbe0e0c74511
#
_entry.id   eb992e49237558e33513bbe0e0c74511
#
_cell.length_a   1.000
_cell.length_b   1.000
_cell.length_c   1.000
_cell.angle_alpha   90.00
_cell.angle_beta   90.00
_cell.angle_gamma   90.00
#
_symmetry.space_group_name_H-M   'P 1'
#
loop_
_entity.id
_entity.type
_entity.pdbx_description
1 polymer ?
#
loop_
_entity_poly.entity_id
_entity_poly.type
_entity_poly.pdbx_seq_one_letter_code
_entity_poly.pdbx_strand_id
1 'polypeptide(L)'
;SVMIKGIEALTAECVLGARRAGVDDKVLASLNKSDPGFDWPQRSAYNFERMAVHGQRRAAEMREVARTLQELDLPDRMAAATAVWQQQIADLAVPMDGDASVESRADRVLDALTRYS
;
A
#
# COMPACT_ATOMS: atom_id res chain seq x y z
N SER A 1 -11.96 -4.51 -5.81
CA SER A 1 -12.68 -3.24 -5.70
C SER A 1 -11.74 -2.09 -5.41
N VAL A 2 -12.16 -0.89 -5.72
CA VAL A 2 -11.37 0.31 -5.44
C VAL A 2 -11.12 0.49 -3.94
N MET A 3 -12.08 0.11 -3.11
CA MET A 3 -11.93 0.22 -1.66
C MET A 3 -10.78 -0.64 -1.14
N ILE A 4 -10.73 -1.90 -1.51
CA ILE A 4 -9.70 -2.83 -1.00
C ILE A 4 -8.31 -2.41 -1.52
N LYS A 5 -8.18 -2.14 -2.80
CA LYS A 5 -6.88 -1.77 -3.39
C LYS A 5 -6.45 -0.38 -2.96
N GLY A 6 -7.41 0.52 -2.75
CA GLY A 6 -7.14 1.85 -2.22
C GLY A 6 -6.68 1.82 -0.76
N ILE A 7 -7.29 0.97 0.07
CA ILE A 7 -6.85 0.78 1.46
C ILE A 7 -5.43 0.23 1.51
N GLU A 8 -5.10 -0.73 0.64
CA GLU A 8 -3.72 -1.25 0.54
C GLU A 8 -2.74 -0.12 0.23
N ALA A 9 -3.05 0.67 -0.78
CA ALA A 9 -2.18 1.76 -1.24
C ALA A 9 -2.01 2.84 -0.16
N LEU A 10 -3.09 3.25 0.46
CA LEU A 10 -3.08 4.29 1.49
C LEU A 10 -2.35 3.81 2.74
N THR A 11 -2.60 2.58 3.16
CA THR A 11 -1.94 1.98 4.31
C THR A 11 -0.43 1.90 4.11
N ALA A 12 0.00 1.46 2.93
CA ALA A 12 1.42 1.39 2.59
C ALA A 12 2.08 2.78 2.67
N GLU A 13 1.45 3.79 2.09
CA GLU A 13 1.98 5.16 2.12
C GLU A 13 2.11 5.66 3.55
N CYS A 14 1.07 5.48 4.36
CA CYS A 14 1.06 5.89 5.77
C CYS A 14 2.18 5.22 6.56
N VAL A 15 2.30 3.89 6.45
CA VAL A 15 3.27 3.13 7.23
C VAL A 15 4.70 3.42 6.77
N LEU A 16 4.93 3.55 5.47
CA LEU A 16 6.26 3.89 4.96
C LEU A 16 6.71 5.26 5.46
N GLY A 17 5.84 6.26 5.42
CA GLY A 17 6.14 7.60 5.93
C GLY A 17 6.43 7.57 7.42
N ALA A 18 5.59 6.90 8.19
CA ALA A 18 5.75 6.79 9.64
C ALA A 18 7.04 6.04 10.01
N ARG A 19 7.35 4.96 9.29
CA ARG A 19 8.57 4.18 9.50
C ARG A 19 9.81 5.01 9.20
N ARG A 20 9.81 5.73 8.09
CA ARG A 20 10.91 6.63 7.72
C ARG A 20 11.13 7.70 8.79
N ALA A 21 10.06 8.23 9.37
CA ALA A 21 10.11 9.23 10.41
C ALA A 21 10.39 8.65 11.81
N GLY A 22 10.40 7.32 11.97
CA GLY A 22 10.67 6.67 13.25
C GLY A 22 9.48 6.71 14.21
N VAL A 23 8.25 6.88 13.71
CA VAL A 23 7.04 6.99 14.54
C VAL A 23 5.97 5.94 14.20
N ASP A 24 6.36 4.88 13.50
CA ASP A 24 5.42 3.83 13.08
C ASP A 24 4.72 3.16 14.27
N ASP A 25 5.43 2.91 15.38
CA ASP A 25 4.82 2.31 16.56
C ASP A 25 3.67 3.18 17.10
N LYS A 26 3.89 4.50 17.14
CA LYS A 26 2.87 5.45 17.63
C LYS A 26 1.68 5.53 16.68
N VAL A 27 1.95 5.56 15.38
CA VAL A 27 0.90 5.62 14.36
C VAL A 27 0.05 4.36 14.40
N LEU A 28 0.67 3.18 14.44
CA LEU A 28 -0.05 1.91 14.48
C LEU A 28 -0.83 1.75 15.78
N ALA A 29 -0.27 2.18 16.92
CA ALA A 29 -0.99 2.16 18.20
C ALA A 29 -2.21 3.09 18.16
N SER A 30 -2.09 4.26 17.56
CA SER A 30 -3.20 5.20 17.39
C SER A 30 -4.31 4.59 16.53
N LEU A 31 -3.95 3.92 15.43
CA LEU A 31 -4.91 3.22 14.57
C LEU A 31 -5.62 2.10 15.32
N ASN A 32 -4.89 1.30 16.10
CA ASN A 32 -5.49 0.23 16.90
C ASN A 32 -6.49 0.78 17.92
N LYS A 33 -6.24 1.96 18.45
CA LYS A 33 -7.13 2.61 19.41
C LYS A 33 -8.36 3.21 18.74
N SER A 34 -8.17 3.86 17.59
CA SER A 34 -9.25 4.58 16.88
C SER A 34 -10.15 3.64 16.10
N ASP A 35 -9.58 2.56 15.55
CA ASP A 35 -10.32 1.58 14.76
C ASP A 35 -9.87 0.17 15.15
N PRO A 36 -10.36 -0.33 16.29
CA PRO A 36 -9.89 -1.63 16.83
C PRO A 36 -10.41 -2.84 16.08
N GLY A 37 -11.18 -2.65 15.00
CA GLY A 37 -11.70 -3.76 14.19
C GLY A 37 -10.62 -4.52 13.42
N PHE A 38 -9.40 -3.98 13.33
CA PHE A 38 -8.26 -4.61 12.65
C PHE A 38 -7.05 -4.68 13.57
N ASP A 39 -6.24 -5.72 13.38
CA ASP A 39 -4.85 -5.73 13.85
C ASP A 39 -4.05 -4.93 12.82
N TRP A 40 -3.78 -3.68 13.08
CA TRP A 40 -3.16 -2.78 12.11
C TRP A 40 -1.74 -3.16 11.71
N PRO A 41 -0.88 -3.61 12.64
CA PRO A 41 0.43 -4.12 12.22
C PRO A 41 0.33 -5.30 11.27
N GLN A 42 -0.50 -6.29 11.59
CA GLN A 42 -0.69 -7.46 10.74
C GLN A 42 -1.32 -7.09 9.41
N ARG A 43 -2.33 -6.22 9.41
CA ARG A 43 -3.01 -5.75 8.21
C ARG A 43 -2.04 -5.00 7.29
N SER A 44 -1.20 -4.17 7.87
CA SER A 44 -0.20 -3.41 7.11
C SER A 44 0.84 -4.33 6.47
N ALA A 45 1.33 -5.32 7.21
CA ALA A 45 2.26 -6.32 6.67
C ALA A 45 1.63 -7.10 5.52
N TYR A 46 0.37 -7.50 5.67
CA TYR A 46 -0.40 -8.18 4.63
C TYR A 46 -0.54 -7.31 3.39
N ASN A 47 -0.86 -6.03 3.58
CA ASN A 47 -1.03 -5.10 2.45
C ASN A 47 0.27 -4.93 1.65
N PHE A 48 1.42 -4.85 2.31
CA PHE A 48 2.71 -4.82 1.62
C PHE A 48 2.91 -6.04 0.75
N GLU A 49 2.62 -7.22 1.28
CA GLU A 49 2.76 -8.47 0.52
C GLU A 49 1.83 -8.49 -0.68
N ARG A 50 0.56 -8.08 -0.50
CA ARG A 50 -0.40 -8.02 -1.61
C ARG A 50 0.05 -7.09 -2.72
N MET A 51 0.60 -5.93 -2.39
CA MET A 51 1.08 -4.97 -3.38
C MET A 51 2.33 -5.48 -4.09
N ALA A 52 3.29 -6.03 -3.33
CA ALA A 52 4.55 -6.50 -3.91
C ALA A 52 4.32 -7.68 -4.88
N VAL A 53 3.46 -8.62 -4.51
CA VAL A 53 3.24 -9.86 -5.26
C VAL A 53 2.21 -9.67 -6.38
N HIS A 54 1.15 -8.90 -6.14
CA HIS A 54 0.00 -8.80 -7.05
C HIS A 54 -0.24 -7.38 -7.57
N GLY A 55 0.66 -6.45 -7.30
CA GLY A 55 0.45 -5.03 -7.62
C GLY A 55 0.29 -4.77 -9.10
N GLN A 56 0.96 -5.51 -9.98
CA GLN A 56 0.82 -5.33 -11.42
C GLN A 56 -0.61 -5.58 -11.88
N ARG A 57 -1.20 -6.69 -11.44
CA ARG A 57 -2.60 -7.02 -11.75
C ARG A 57 -3.56 -6.02 -11.12
N ARG A 58 -3.31 -5.65 -9.86
CA ARG A 58 -4.14 -4.69 -9.14
C ARG A 58 -4.10 -3.31 -9.80
N ALA A 59 -2.93 -2.89 -10.27
CA ALA A 59 -2.78 -1.64 -11.01
C ALA A 59 -3.60 -1.66 -12.31
N ALA A 60 -3.55 -2.77 -13.05
CA ALA A 60 -4.34 -2.92 -14.28
C ALA A 60 -5.84 -2.82 -13.98
N GLU A 61 -6.31 -3.48 -12.93
CA GLU A 61 -7.71 -3.41 -12.51
C GLU A 61 -8.12 -1.99 -12.11
N MET A 62 -7.23 -1.27 -11.43
CA MET A 62 -7.50 0.11 -11.02
C MET A 62 -7.51 1.08 -12.19
N ARG A 63 -6.72 0.82 -13.22
CA ARG A 63 -6.81 1.60 -14.47
C ARG A 63 -8.16 1.42 -15.16
N GLU A 64 -8.71 0.19 -15.11
CA GLU A 64 -10.08 -0.06 -15.62
C GLU A 64 -11.13 0.71 -14.82
N VAL A 65 -11.00 0.72 -13.48
CA VAL A 65 -11.91 1.50 -12.63
C VAL A 65 -11.82 2.98 -12.97
N ALA A 66 -10.61 3.52 -13.15
CA ALA A 66 -10.42 4.91 -13.51
C ALA A 66 -11.14 5.25 -14.83
N ARG A 67 -11.02 4.39 -15.85
CA ARG A 67 -11.73 4.56 -17.12
C ARG A 67 -13.24 4.56 -16.93
N THR A 68 -13.75 3.64 -16.12
CA THR A 68 -15.18 3.58 -15.82
C THR A 68 -15.68 4.87 -15.19
N LEU A 69 -14.92 5.41 -14.22
CA LEU A 69 -15.28 6.68 -13.59
C LEU A 69 -15.30 7.83 -14.60
N GLN A 70 -14.31 7.89 -15.50
CA GLN A 70 -14.26 8.88 -16.57
C GLN A 70 -15.48 8.79 -17.49
N GLU A 71 -15.87 7.57 -17.86
CA GLU A 71 -17.05 7.33 -18.70
C GLU A 71 -18.34 7.78 -18.00
N LEU A 72 -18.35 7.79 -16.67
CA LEU A 72 -19.49 8.26 -15.86
C LEU A 72 -19.41 9.75 -15.53
N ASP A 73 -18.45 10.46 -16.13
CA ASP A 73 -18.19 11.89 -15.89
C ASP A 73 -17.86 12.18 -14.42
N LEU A 74 -17.15 11.25 -13.78
CA LEU A 74 -16.69 11.41 -12.39
C LEU A 74 -15.16 11.57 -12.34
N PRO A 75 -14.66 12.30 -11.35
CA PRO A 75 -13.21 12.32 -11.11
C PRO A 75 -12.69 10.93 -10.73
N ASP A 76 -11.49 10.61 -11.19
CA ASP A 76 -10.85 9.31 -10.96
C ASP A 76 -9.66 9.39 -10.00
N ARG A 77 -9.57 10.43 -9.19
CA ARG A 77 -8.35 10.78 -8.45
C ARG A 77 -7.77 9.64 -7.63
N MET A 78 -8.61 8.99 -6.82
CA MET A 78 -8.12 7.92 -5.95
C MET A 78 -7.81 6.65 -6.73
N ALA A 79 -8.63 6.32 -7.72
CA ALA A 79 -8.39 5.14 -8.55
C ALA A 79 -7.10 5.28 -9.35
N ALA A 80 -6.88 6.43 -9.97
CA ALA A 80 -5.67 6.70 -10.75
C ALA A 80 -4.41 6.67 -9.87
N ALA A 81 -4.45 7.33 -8.72
CA ALA A 81 -3.32 7.35 -7.79
C ALA A 81 -3.02 5.94 -7.25
N THR A 82 -4.05 5.17 -6.94
CA THR A 82 -3.90 3.79 -6.48
C THR A 82 -3.23 2.94 -7.55
N ALA A 83 -3.62 3.07 -8.82
CA ALA A 83 -3.00 2.34 -9.92
C ALA A 83 -1.50 2.62 -10.02
N VAL A 84 -1.11 3.89 -9.95
CA VAL A 84 0.30 4.30 -10.02
C VAL A 84 1.10 3.69 -8.86
N TRP A 85 0.57 3.79 -7.65
CA TRP A 85 1.29 3.32 -6.45
C TRP A 85 1.40 1.78 -6.41
N GLN A 86 0.33 1.07 -6.77
CA GLN A 86 0.35 -0.39 -6.87
C GLN A 86 1.41 -0.85 -7.89
N GLN A 87 1.46 -0.20 -9.05
CA GLN A 87 2.44 -0.53 -10.08
C GLN A 87 3.85 -0.26 -9.60
N GLN A 88 4.08 0.88 -8.95
CA GLN A 88 5.41 1.27 -8.47
C GLN A 88 5.94 0.25 -7.46
N ILE A 89 5.12 -0.15 -6.49
CA ILE A 89 5.54 -1.14 -5.49
C ILE A 89 5.83 -2.49 -6.16
N ALA A 90 4.97 -2.92 -7.08
CA ALA A 90 5.21 -4.19 -7.81
C ALA A 90 6.52 -4.17 -8.59
N ASP A 91 6.81 -3.05 -9.24
CA ASP A 91 8.02 -2.90 -10.08
C ASP A 91 9.31 -2.98 -9.25
N LEU A 92 9.25 -2.69 -7.95
CA LEU A 92 10.41 -2.82 -7.07
C LEU A 92 10.84 -4.28 -6.87
N ALA A 93 9.94 -5.22 -7.10
CA ALA A 93 10.18 -6.66 -6.98
C ALA A 93 10.75 -7.06 -5.61
N VAL A 94 10.21 -6.48 -4.54
CA VAL A 94 10.67 -6.73 -3.17
C VAL A 94 10.20 -8.12 -2.73
N PRO A 95 11.11 -9.01 -2.30
CA PRO A 95 10.68 -10.30 -1.75
C PRO A 95 9.97 -10.11 -0.41
N MET A 96 8.90 -10.88 -0.20
CA MET A 96 8.06 -10.77 1.00
C MET A 96 8.10 -12.00 1.88
N ASP A 97 8.88 -13.01 1.50
CA ASP A 97 9.09 -14.21 2.31
C ASP A 97 10.09 -13.93 3.46
N GLY A 98 10.19 -14.86 4.39
CA GLY A 98 11.02 -14.69 5.58
C GLY A 98 10.27 -13.93 6.67
N ASP A 99 10.91 -12.92 7.28
CA ASP A 99 10.29 -12.12 8.34
C ASP A 99 9.08 -11.36 7.80
N ALA A 100 7.90 -11.73 8.29
CA ALA A 100 6.62 -11.18 7.84
C ALA A 100 6.16 -9.98 8.67
N SER A 101 7.00 -9.45 9.58
CA SER A 101 6.63 -8.29 10.37
C SER A 101 6.45 -7.05 9.49
N VAL A 102 5.60 -6.14 9.95
CA VAL A 102 5.37 -4.88 9.23
C VAL A 102 6.67 -4.07 9.16
N GLU A 103 7.47 -4.08 10.22
CA GLU A 103 8.75 -3.36 10.28
C GLU A 103 9.71 -3.86 9.21
N SER A 104 9.88 -5.17 9.10
CA SER A 104 10.78 -5.79 8.12
C SER A 104 10.32 -5.51 6.70
N ARG A 105 9.04 -5.68 6.42
CA ARG A 105 8.49 -5.45 5.09
C ARG A 105 8.58 -3.97 4.69
N ALA A 106 8.26 -3.06 5.62
CA ALA A 106 8.40 -1.64 5.36
C ALA A 106 9.85 -1.27 5.05
N ASP A 107 10.80 -1.77 5.82
CA ASP A 107 12.23 -1.48 5.61
C ASP A 107 12.70 -2.00 4.24
N ARG A 108 12.27 -3.18 3.83
CA ARG A 108 12.61 -3.72 2.51
C ARG A 108 12.09 -2.85 1.38
N VAL A 109 10.85 -2.36 1.49
CA VAL A 109 10.28 -1.45 0.49
C VAL A 109 11.02 -0.12 0.49
N LEU A 110 11.31 0.45 1.67
CA LEU A 110 12.06 1.71 1.78
C LEU A 110 13.45 1.60 1.14
N ASP A 111 14.15 0.50 1.38
CA ASP A 111 15.45 0.25 0.78
C ASP A 111 15.37 0.22 -0.75
N ALA A 112 14.36 -0.48 -1.28
CA ALA A 112 14.16 -0.57 -2.72
C ALA A 112 13.82 0.78 -3.33
N LEU A 113 12.96 1.57 -2.68
CA LEU A 113 12.62 2.92 -3.14
C LEU A 113 13.86 3.82 -3.20
N THR A 114 14.74 3.72 -2.21
CA THR A 114 15.98 4.50 -2.17
C THR A 114 16.91 4.13 -3.33
N ARG A 115 17.04 2.83 -3.64
CA ARG A 115 17.92 2.36 -4.71
C ARG A 115 17.47 2.78 -6.10
N TYR A 116 16.17 3.00 -6.29
CA TYR A 116 15.60 3.30 -7.61
C TYR A 116 15.10 4.73 -7.74
N SER A 117 15.41 5.60 -6.78
CA SER A 117 15.03 7.01 -6.84
C SER A 117 16.10 7.87 -7.49
#